data_7e0c3591e701aeb5c364fbbd0d5a1603
#
_entry.id   7e0c3591e701aeb5c364fbbd0d5a1603
#
_cell.length_a   1.000
_cell.length_b   1.000
_cell.length_c   1.000
_cell.angle_alpha   90.00
_cell.angle_beta   90.00
_cell.angle_gamma   90.00
#
_symmetry.space_group_name_H-M   'P 1'
#
loop_
_entity.id
_entity.type
_entity.pdbx_description
1 polymer ?
#
loop_
_entity_poly.entity_id
_entity_poly.type
_entity_poly.pdbx_seq_one_letter_code
_entity_poly.pdbx_strand_id
1 'polypeptide(L)'
;PYGTILMISPWNYPFQLAMVPLIGAVATGNTVVLKPSESAPNTSKVLIEILGLVFPQEWVSVVEGDAKIAQALLKVQWDYIFYTGSTQVGKIVAKAAAEYLTPTTLELGGKSPCIVDGTTPIEKTARRIVWGKFLNCGQTCIAPDYVLVKSEFKTSLITAIIEEIEKAFGKNAQKSDDYGRIIHEKHFKKLEADLKNQKIIYGGSKDKKELYFGPTVIDSPPMNSSLIQDEIFGPILPILSYDTINDIDIVLTQLK
;
A
#
# COMPACT_ATOMS: atom_id res chain seq x y z
N PRO A 1 -9.93 -18.73 21.71
CA PRO A 1 -8.76 -17.88 21.53
C PRO A 1 -7.51 -18.71 21.21
N TYR A 2 -6.54 -18.08 20.54
CA TYR A 2 -5.20 -18.66 20.38
C TYR A 2 -4.37 -18.51 21.65
N GLY A 3 -4.47 -17.37 22.33
CA GLY A 3 -3.69 -17.01 23.51
C GLY A 3 -3.12 -15.59 23.38
N THR A 4 -1.80 -15.44 23.40
CA THR A 4 -1.11 -14.15 23.26
C THR A 4 -0.67 -13.90 21.83
N ILE A 5 -1.18 -12.81 21.25
CA ILE A 5 -0.96 -12.45 19.85
C ILE A 5 0.04 -11.30 19.74
N LEU A 6 1.08 -11.48 18.91
CA LEU A 6 1.90 -10.36 18.44
C LEU A 6 1.25 -9.76 17.19
N MET A 7 0.98 -8.45 17.22
CA MET A 7 0.51 -7.68 16.08
C MET A 7 1.56 -6.65 15.67
N ILE A 8 2.01 -6.69 14.40
CA ILE A 8 2.92 -5.71 13.82
C ILE A 8 2.17 -4.99 12.71
N SER A 9 1.88 -3.68 12.91
CA SER A 9 1.07 -2.88 12.00
C SER A 9 1.91 -1.89 11.17
N PRO A 10 1.43 -1.53 9.95
CA PRO A 10 2.13 -0.68 9.00
C PRO A 10 1.88 0.81 9.27
N TRP A 11 2.50 1.66 8.43
CA TRP A 11 2.44 3.11 8.53
C TRP A 11 1.41 3.78 7.58
N ASN A 12 0.91 3.08 6.56
CA ASN A 12 0.11 3.71 5.51
C ASN A 12 -1.33 4.03 5.93
N TYR A 13 -1.94 3.20 6.77
CA TYR A 13 -3.21 3.45 7.48
C TYR A 13 -3.01 3.04 8.95
N PRO A 14 -2.18 3.80 9.70
CA PRO A 14 -1.59 3.31 10.95
C PRO A 14 -2.62 3.07 12.06
N PHE A 15 -3.72 3.83 12.09
CA PHE A 15 -4.80 3.61 13.05
C PHE A 15 -5.69 2.44 12.65
N GLN A 16 -6.19 2.45 11.42
CA GLN A 16 -7.12 1.44 10.93
C GLN A 16 -6.50 0.03 10.92
N LEU A 17 -5.28 -0.11 10.36
CA LEU A 17 -4.61 -1.41 10.23
C LEU A 17 -4.02 -1.92 11.56
N ALA A 18 -3.99 -1.11 12.62
CA ALA A 18 -3.75 -1.55 13.98
C ALA A 18 -5.05 -1.97 14.67
N MET A 19 -6.10 -1.13 14.59
CA MET A 19 -7.33 -1.33 15.36
C MET A 19 -8.23 -2.44 14.84
N VAL A 20 -8.38 -2.59 13.53
CA VAL A 20 -9.30 -3.60 12.96
C VAL A 20 -8.92 -5.02 13.37
N PRO A 21 -7.65 -5.48 13.19
CA PRO A 21 -7.27 -6.81 13.65
C PRO A 21 -7.22 -6.92 15.18
N LEU A 22 -6.87 -5.85 15.91
CA LEU A 22 -6.88 -5.82 17.38
C LEU A 22 -8.30 -6.06 17.93
N ILE A 23 -9.32 -5.39 17.37
CA ILE A 23 -10.72 -5.60 17.77
C ILE A 23 -11.11 -7.06 17.58
N GLY A 24 -10.76 -7.68 16.46
CA GLY A 24 -11.04 -9.08 16.19
C GLY A 24 -10.33 -10.02 17.20
N ALA A 25 -9.08 -9.74 17.51
CA ALA A 25 -8.29 -10.53 18.45
C ALA A 25 -8.87 -10.46 19.88
N VAL A 26 -9.16 -9.26 20.37
CA VAL A 26 -9.71 -9.03 21.70
C VAL A 26 -11.12 -9.58 21.81
N ALA A 27 -11.97 -9.37 20.81
CA ALA A 27 -13.35 -9.89 20.81
C ALA A 27 -13.42 -11.42 20.87
N THR A 28 -12.37 -12.11 20.42
CA THR A 28 -12.25 -13.57 20.51
C THR A 28 -11.50 -14.07 21.74
N GLY A 29 -11.21 -13.18 22.72
CA GLY A 29 -10.63 -13.51 24.02
C GLY A 29 -9.12 -13.70 24.05
N ASN A 30 -8.39 -13.13 23.07
CA ASN A 30 -6.93 -13.14 23.07
C ASN A 30 -6.34 -11.95 23.82
N THR A 31 -5.12 -12.10 24.32
CA THR A 31 -4.26 -10.98 24.74
C THR A 31 -3.42 -10.51 23.57
N VAL A 32 -3.06 -9.22 23.52
CA VAL A 32 -2.39 -8.63 22.37
C VAL A 32 -1.19 -7.78 22.78
N VAL A 33 -0.07 -8.00 22.11
CA VAL A 33 1.04 -7.07 22.08
C VAL A 33 1.06 -6.40 20.70
N LEU A 34 0.73 -5.12 20.64
CA LEU A 34 0.71 -4.33 19.41
C LEU A 34 2.03 -3.57 19.25
N LYS A 35 2.70 -3.78 18.12
CA LYS A 35 3.87 -2.98 17.69
C LYS A 35 3.46 -2.11 16.50
N PRO A 36 3.11 -0.82 16.71
CA PRO A 36 2.80 0.11 15.61
C PRO A 36 4.07 0.52 14.86
N SER A 37 3.91 1.12 13.68
CA SER A 37 5.04 1.56 12.88
C SER A 37 5.70 2.81 13.44
N GLU A 38 7.01 2.81 13.53
CA GLU A 38 7.85 3.96 13.88
C GLU A 38 7.75 5.12 12.88
N SER A 39 7.29 4.86 11.67
CA SER A 39 7.06 5.88 10.64
C SER A 39 5.78 6.70 10.87
N ALA A 40 4.93 6.30 11.83
CA ALA A 40 3.70 7.00 12.19
C ALA A 40 3.67 7.37 13.70
N PRO A 41 4.64 8.14 14.22
CA PRO A 41 4.83 8.32 15.66
C PRO A 41 3.66 9.01 16.36
N ASN A 42 2.98 9.94 15.69
CA ASN A 42 1.83 10.63 16.28
C ASN A 42 0.63 9.69 16.46
N THR A 43 0.39 8.80 15.47
CA THR A 43 -0.66 7.79 15.59
C THR A 43 -0.32 6.75 16.65
N SER A 44 0.96 6.36 16.77
CA SER A 44 1.41 5.44 17.83
C SER A 44 1.14 5.97 19.23
N LYS A 45 1.38 7.28 19.47
CA LYS A 45 1.05 7.93 20.75
C LYS A 45 -0.45 7.88 21.06
N VAL A 46 -1.30 8.17 20.06
CA VAL A 46 -2.75 8.11 20.22
C VAL A 46 -3.22 6.68 20.50
N LEU A 47 -2.64 5.68 19.84
CA LEU A 47 -2.95 4.26 20.10
C LEU A 47 -2.59 3.87 21.54
N ILE A 48 -1.42 4.30 22.04
CA ILE A 48 -1.00 4.04 23.43
C ILE A 48 -2.00 4.66 24.40
N GLU A 49 -2.37 5.91 24.20
CA GLU A 49 -3.30 6.63 25.07
C GLU A 49 -4.68 5.96 25.08
N ILE A 50 -5.29 5.74 23.90
CA ILE A 50 -6.63 5.15 23.81
C ILE A 50 -6.65 3.73 24.38
N LEU A 51 -5.68 2.89 24.01
CA LEU A 51 -5.67 1.50 24.46
C LEU A 51 -5.38 1.39 25.94
N GLY A 52 -4.51 2.26 26.49
CA GLY A 52 -4.25 2.31 27.92
C GLY A 52 -5.42 2.83 28.78
N LEU A 53 -6.34 3.61 28.21
CA LEU A 53 -7.58 4.02 28.89
C LEU A 53 -8.64 2.91 28.90
N VAL A 54 -8.62 2.03 27.90
CA VAL A 54 -9.70 1.01 27.69
C VAL A 54 -9.32 -0.34 28.26
N PHE A 55 -8.05 -0.74 28.15
CA PHE A 55 -7.59 -2.07 28.52
C PHE A 55 -6.50 -2.05 29.59
N PRO A 56 -6.50 -2.99 30.55
CA PRO A 56 -5.35 -3.23 31.40
C PRO A 56 -4.16 -3.71 30.55
N GLN A 57 -2.95 -3.36 30.97
CA GLN A 57 -1.72 -3.64 30.22
C GLN A 57 -1.49 -5.15 30.01
N GLU A 58 -1.99 -5.98 30.93
CA GLU A 58 -1.90 -7.44 30.86
C GLU A 58 -2.80 -8.01 29.73
N TRP A 59 -3.78 -7.24 29.27
CA TRP A 59 -4.64 -7.65 28.18
C TRP A 59 -4.20 -7.09 26.82
N VAL A 60 -3.96 -5.79 26.76
CA VAL A 60 -3.46 -5.12 25.54
C VAL A 60 -2.28 -4.23 25.89
N SER A 61 -1.12 -4.56 25.35
CA SER A 61 0.10 -3.75 25.47
C SER A 61 0.52 -3.18 24.14
N VAL A 62 0.98 -1.92 24.12
CA VAL A 62 1.58 -1.28 22.95
C VAL A 62 3.07 -1.11 23.16
N VAL A 63 3.88 -1.59 22.21
CA VAL A 63 5.34 -1.52 22.26
C VAL A 63 5.85 -0.68 21.10
N GLU A 64 6.35 0.51 21.40
CA GLU A 64 6.99 1.39 20.42
C GLU A 64 8.43 0.95 20.14
N GLY A 65 8.92 1.29 18.97
CA GLY A 65 10.32 1.10 18.61
C GLY A 65 10.50 0.82 17.11
N ASP A 66 11.76 0.74 16.74
CA ASP A 66 12.23 0.52 15.39
C ASP A 66 12.27 -0.98 15.01
N ALA A 67 12.90 -1.27 13.88
CA ALA A 67 13.09 -2.63 13.40
C ALA A 67 13.82 -3.55 14.38
N LYS A 68 14.68 -3.01 15.29
CA LYS A 68 15.38 -3.83 16.29
C LYS A 68 14.42 -4.35 17.35
N ILE A 69 13.45 -3.52 17.76
CA ILE A 69 12.40 -3.93 18.69
C ILE A 69 11.48 -4.98 18.03
N ALA A 70 11.10 -4.79 16.77
CA ALA A 70 10.34 -5.80 16.02
C ALA A 70 11.08 -7.15 15.96
N GLN A 71 12.40 -7.12 15.69
CA GLN A 71 13.23 -8.33 15.67
C GLN A 71 13.37 -8.98 17.08
N ALA A 72 13.41 -8.17 18.15
CA ALA A 72 13.43 -8.69 19.52
C ALA A 72 12.10 -9.39 19.86
N LEU A 73 10.97 -8.78 19.50
CA LEU A 73 9.64 -9.38 19.69
C LEU A 73 9.48 -10.70 18.91
N LEU A 74 10.04 -10.80 17.73
CA LEU A 74 10.00 -12.02 16.91
C LEU A 74 10.83 -13.18 17.48
N LYS A 75 11.72 -12.93 18.45
CA LYS A 75 12.47 -13.99 19.17
C LYS A 75 11.71 -14.58 20.35
N VAL A 76 10.58 -14.00 20.72
CA VAL A 76 9.69 -14.51 21.77
C VAL A 76 8.71 -15.49 21.13
N GLN A 77 8.38 -16.56 21.84
CA GLN A 77 7.33 -17.49 21.44
C GLN A 77 5.96 -16.83 21.64
N TRP A 78 5.17 -16.80 20.57
CA TRP A 78 3.81 -16.29 20.53
C TRP A 78 2.84 -17.42 20.17
N ASP A 79 1.57 -17.31 20.59
CA ASP A 79 0.52 -18.25 20.17
C ASP A 79 0.01 -17.93 18.77
N TYR A 80 0.16 -16.65 18.33
CA TYR A 80 -0.19 -16.20 16.98
C TYR A 80 0.59 -14.93 16.61
N ILE A 81 0.91 -14.75 15.32
CA ILE A 81 1.49 -13.51 14.81
C ILE A 81 0.62 -12.96 13.68
N PHE A 82 0.15 -11.71 13.83
CA PHE A 82 -0.52 -10.96 12.78
C PHE A 82 0.41 -9.86 12.28
N TYR A 83 0.78 -9.91 11.03
CA TYR A 83 1.68 -8.96 10.40
C TYR A 83 1.03 -8.32 9.17
N THR A 84 1.08 -6.98 9.09
CA THR A 84 0.73 -6.23 7.87
C THR A 84 1.92 -5.37 7.45
N GLY A 85 2.37 -5.52 6.21
CA GLY A 85 3.49 -4.75 5.67
C GLY A 85 4.09 -5.35 4.40
N SER A 86 5.37 -5.07 4.14
CA SER A 86 6.03 -5.53 2.91
C SER A 86 6.27 -7.05 2.89
N THR A 87 6.21 -7.64 1.70
CA THR A 87 6.51 -9.06 1.46
C THR A 87 7.90 -9.44 1.97
N GLN A 88 8.89 -8.55 1.83
CA GLN A 88 10.25 -8.81 2.29
C GLN A 88 10.32 -9.01 3.81
N VAL A 89 9.64 -8.16 4.58
CA VAL A 89 9.58 -8.29 6.04
C VAL A 89 8.66 -9.45 6.44
N GLY A 90 7.56 -9.69 5.71
CA GLY A 90 6.68 -10.85 5.93
C GLY A 90 7.44 -12.19 5.87
N LYS A 91 8.41 -12.32 4.95
CA LYS A 91 9.29 -13.50 4.90
C LYS A 91 10.16 -13.66 6.16
N ILE A 92 10.59 -12.55 6.78
CA ILE A 92 11.33 -12.57 8.04
C ILE A 92 10.42 -13.02 9.18
N VAL A 93 9.20 -12.49 9.24
CA VAL A 93 8.18 -12.87 10.23
C VAL A 93 7.85 -14.37 10.12
N ALA A 94 7.58 -14.85 8.90
CA ALA A 94 7.30 -16.27 8.67
C ALA A 94 8.45 -17.20 9.11
N LYS A 95 9.70 -16.82 8.84
CA LYS A 95 10.86 -17.60 9.29
C LYS A 95 10.97 -17.65 10.81
N ALA A 96 10.78 -16.50 11.49
CA ALA A 96 10.82 -16.44 12.95
C ALA A 96 9.68 -17.26 13.58
N ALA A 97 8.47 -17.18 13.03
CA ALA A 97 7.32 -17.95 13.49
C ALA A 97 7.52 -19.47 13.35
N ALA A 98 8.20 -19.90 12.28
CA ALA A 98 8.48 -21.31 12.03
C ALA A 98 9.37 -21.97 13.11
N GLU A 99 10.23 -21.21 13.81
CA GLU A 99 11.05 -21.72 14.90
C GLU A 99 10.22 -22.27 16.07
N TYR A 100 9.03 -21.72 16.27
CA TYR A 100 8.10 -22.11 17.35
C TYR A 100 6.82 -22.77 16.81
N LEU A 101 6.73 -23.01 15.48
CA LEU A 101 5.51 -23.47 14.81
C LEU A 101 4.31 -22.55 15.07
N THR A 102 4.56 -21.26 15.28
CA THR A 102 3.53 -20.25 15.53
C THR A 102 2.73 -19.98 14.26
N PRO A 103 1.40 -20.11 14.27
CA PRO A 103 0.56 -19.75 13.12
C PRO A 103 0.60 -18.25 12.86
N THR A 104 0.55 -17.86 11.58
CA THR A 104 0.65 -16.46 11.15
C THR A 104 -0.44 -16.07 10.16
N THR A 105 -0.92 -14.82 10.27
CA THR A 105 -1.53 -14.10 9.15
C THR A 105 -0.55 -13.05 8.66
N LEU A 106 -0.30 -13.07 7.35
CA LEU A 106 0.59 -12.13 6.68
C LEU A 106 -0.22 -11.35 5.64
N GLU A 107 -0.57 -10.11 5.98
CA GLU A 107 -1.19 -9.15 5.07
C GLU A 107 -0.08 -8.36 4.37
N LEU A 108 0.10 -8.62 3.09
CA LEU A 108 1.25 -8.15 2.31
C LEU A 108 0.81 -7.21 1.20
N GLY A 109 1.78 -6.68 0.47
CA GLY A 109 1.54 -5.95 -0.75
C GLY A 109 1.13 -6.84 -1.91
N GLY A 110 0.87 -6.24 -3.06
CA GLY A 110 0.49 -6.96 -4.26
C GLY A 110 0.62 -6.12 -5.52
N LYS A 111 0.63 -6.80 -6.66
CA LYS A 111 0.63 -6.21 -8.00
C LYS A 111 -0.79 -6.21 -8.54
N SER A 112 -1.69 -5.40 -7.95
CA SER A 112 -3.13 -5.39 -8.22
C SER A 112 -3.45 -4.85 -9.62
N PRO A 113 -3.90 -5.67 -10.58
CA PRO A 113 -4.32 -5.21 -11.90
C PRO A 113 -5.69 -4.54 -11.84
N CYS A 114 -5.87 -3.47 -12.62
CA CYS A 114 -7.18 -2.91 -12.92
C CYS A 114 -7.50 -3.17 -14.39
N ILE A 115 -8.43 -4.08 -14.65
CA ILE A 115 -8.81 -4.47 -16.01
C ILE A 115 -10.03 -3.66 -16.47
N VAL A 116 -9.92 -3.01 -17.64
CA VAL A 116 -10.96 -2.16 -18.23
C VAL A 116 -11.33 -2.71 -19.59
N ASP A 117 -12.54 -3.26 -19.70
CA ASP A 117 -13.08 -3.89 -20.91
C ASP A 117 -14.05 -3.02 -21.71
N GLY A 118 -14.39 -1.82 -21.19
CA GLY A 118 -15.29 -0.88 -21.84
C GLY A 118 -16.79 -1.11 -21.56
N THR A 119 -17.17 -2.09 -20.76
CA THR A 119 -18.58 -2.34 -20.39
C THR A 119 -19.16 -1.29 -19.45
N THR A 120 -18.29 -0.53 -18.77
CA THR A 120 -18.67 0.59 -17.90
C THR A 120 -18.28 1.92 -18.56
N PRO A 121 -19.10 3.00 -18.41
CA PRO A 121 -18.76 4.33 -18.94
C PRO A 121 -17.35 4.78 -18.51
N ILE A 122 -16.58 5.28 -19.47
CA ILE A 122 -15.15 5.61 -19.29
C ILE A 122 -14.92 6.64 -18.18
N GLU A 123 -15.76 7.67 -18.09
CA GLU A 123 -15.65 8.72 -17.07
C GLU A 123 -15.85 8.15 -15.66
N LYS A 124 -16.81 7.24 -15.50
CA LYS A 124 -17.05 6.55 -14.20
C LYS A 124 -15.88 5.64 -13.84
N THR A 125 -15.33 4.94 -14.82
CA THR A 125 -14.17 4.08 -14.68
C THR A 125 -12.94 4.90 -14.27
N ALA A 126 -12.67 6.00 -14.99
CA ALA A 126 -11.56 6.91 -14.68
C ALA A 126 -11.64 7.47 -13.26
N ARG A 127 -12.84 7.93 -12.84
CA ARG A 127 -13.05 8.44 -11.47
C ARG A 127 -12.71 7.39 -10.40
N ARG A 128 -13.11 6.14 -10.59
CA ARG A 128 -12.81 5.05 -9.65
C ARG A 128 -11.33 4.71 -9.63
N ILE A 129 -10.67 4.70 -10.79
CA ILE A 129 -9.23 4.47 -10.90
C ILE A 129 -8.46 5.58 -10.20
N VAL A 130 -8.79 6.85 -10.45
CA VAL A 130 -8.15 8.01 -9.84
C VAL A 130 -8.31 7.97 -8.32
N TRP A 131 -9.52 7.73 -7.82
CA TRP A 131 -9.75 7.58 -6.40
C TRP A 131 -8.94 6.43 -5.80
N GLY A 132 -9.00 5.24 -6.37
CA GLY A 132 -8.30 4.07 -5.85
C GLY A 132 -6.78 4.17 -5.93
N LYS A 133 -6.26 4.83 -6.98
CA LYS A 133 -4.81 4.95 -7.19
C LYS A 133 -4.18 6.09 -6.40
N PHE A 134 -4.84 7.24 -6.30
CA PHE A 134 -4.19 8.44 -5.75
C PHE A 134 -4.60 8.76 -4.31
N LEU A 135 -5.57 8.05 -3.75
CA LEU A 135 -5.84 8.05 -2.30
C LEU A 135 -4.54 7.70 -1.56
N ASN A 136 -4.21 8.47 -0.52
CA ASN A 136 -2.97 8.32 0.26
C ASN A 136 -1.69 8.29 -0.61
N CYS A 137 -1.66 9.04 -1.72
CA CYS A 137 -0.57 9.02 -2.72
C CYS A 137 -0.26 7.62 -3.26
N GLY A 138 -1.26 6.75 -3.38
CA GLY A 138 -1.07 5.37 -3.88
C GLY A 138 -0.35 4.44 -2.90
N GLN A 139 -0.12 4.86 -1.67
CA GLN A 139 0.52 4.06 -0.62
C GLN A 139 -0.50 3.11 0.03
N THR A 140 -1.12 2.27 -0.80
CA THR A 140 -2.24 1.39 -0.44
C THR A 140 -2.05 0.02 -1.08
N CYS A 141 -2.09 -1.04 -0.28
CA CYS A 141 -1.89 -2.43 -0.74
C CYS A 141 -2.89 -2.91 -1.80
N ILE A 142 -4.10 -2.34 -1.79
CA ILE A 142 -5.18 -2.64 -2.75
C ILE A 142 -5.34 -1.58 -3.83
N ALA A 143 -4.43 -0.59 -3.93
CA ALA A 143 -4.49 0.40 -5.01
C ALA A 143 -4.28 -0.29 -6.37
N PRO A 144 -4.95 0.18 -7.44
CA PRO A 144 -4.60 -0.22 -8.79
C PRO A 144 -3.10 0.02 -9.03
N ASP A 145 -2.33 -1.05 -9.17
CA ASP A 145 -0.89 -0.89 -9.36
C ASP A 145 -0.54 -0.61 -10.81
N TYR A 146 -1.36 -1.14 -11.73
CA TYR A 146 -1.37 -0.82 -13.16
C TYR A 146 -2.76 -1.04 -13.75
N VAL A 147 -3.00 -0.46 -14.93
CA VAL A 147 -4.23 -0.62 -15.70
C VAL A 147 -3.96 -1.45 -16.95
N LEU A 148 -4.80 -2.44 -17.19
CA LEU A 148 -4.93 -3.14 -18.46
C LEU A 148 -6.23 -2.67 -19.12
N VAL A 149 -6.15 -1.93 -20.22
CA VAL A 149 -7.31 -1.40 -20.92
C VAL A 149 -7.37 -1.97 -22.33
N LYS A 150 -8.58 -2.32 -22.80
CA LYS A 150 -8.79 -2.74 -24.18
C LYS A 150 -8.33 -1.63 -25.13
N SER A 151 -7.54 -1.94 -26.13
CA SER A 151 -6.81 -0.99 -26.99
C SER A 151 -7.68 0.14 -27.53
N GLU A 152 -8.92 -0.17 -27.94
CA GLU A 152 -9.88 0.80 -28.47
C GLU A 152 -10.27 1.90 -27.47
N PHE A 153 -10.23 1.63 -26.15
CA PHE A 153 -10.59 2.59 -25.09
C PHE A 153 -9.39 3.30 -24.47
N LYS A 154 -8.15 2.95 -24.82
CA LYS A 154 -6.95 3.44 -24.14
C LYS A 154 -6.85 4.96 -24.14
N THR A 155 -7.00 5.59 -25.31
CA THR A 155 -6.87 7.05 -25.45
C THR A 155 -7.95 7.79 -24.67
N SER A 156 -9.21 7.37 -24.77
CA SER A 156 -10.32 7.99 -24.04
C SER A 156 -10.19 7.82 -22.53
N LEU A 157 -9.73 6.66 -22.07
CA LEU A 157 -9.49 6.42 -20.65
C LEU A 157 -8.35 7.29 -20.11
N ILE A 158 -7.24 7.44 -20.82
CA ILE A 158 -6.13 8.30 -20.43
C ILE A 158 -6.61 9.75 -20.28
N THR A 159 -7.36 10.26 -21.27
CA THR A 159 -7.92 11.62 -21.21
C THR A 159 -8.82 11.79 -20.00
N ALA A 160 -9.74 10.87 -19.76
CA ALA A 160 -10.65 10.92 -18.62
C ALA A 160 -9.92 10.81 -17.27
N ILE A 161 -8.86 9.99 -17.17
CA ILE A 161 -8.03 9.91 -15.96
C ILE A 161 -7.35 11.24 -15.66
N ILE A 162 -6.78 11.90 -16.67
CA ILE A 162 -6.11 13.20 -16.50
C ILE A 162 -7.13 14.25 -16.01
N GLU A 163 -8.31 14.33 -16.64
CA GLU A 163 -9.38 15.23 -16.22
C GLU A 163 -9.83 14.97 -14.78
N GLU A 164 -10.01 13.71 -14.38
CA GLU A 164 -10.40 13.36 -13.01
C GLU A 164 -9.30 13.65 -11.99
N ILE A 165 -8.02 13.52 -12.34
CA ILE A 165 -6.90 13.95 -11.49
C ILE A 165 -6.95 15.47 -11.26
N GLU A 166 -7.17 16.25 -12.32
CA GLU A 166 -7.26 17.71 -12.21
C GLU A 166 -8.53 18.17 -11.45
N LYS A 167 -9.64 17.45 -11.56
CA LYS A 167 -10.84 17.69 -10.76
C LYS A 167 -10.62 17.39 -9.27
N ALA A 168 -9.91 16.28 -8.96
CA ALA A 168 -9.69 15.85 -7.59
C ALA A 168 -8.67 16.70 -6.84
N PHE A 169 -7.56 17.09 -7.49
CA PHE A 169 -6.41 17.70 -6.82
C PHE A 169 -6.01 19.07 -7.39
N GLY A 170 -6.74 19.57 -8.42
CA GLY A 170 -6.38 20.78 -9.14
C GLY A 170 -5.18 20.56 -10.09
N LYS A 171 -4.89 21.59 -10.90
CA LYS A 171 -3.74 21.56 -11.83
C LYS A 171 -2.38 21.52 -11.11
N ASN A 172 -2.35 21.89 -9.84
CA ASN A 172 -1.17 21.81 -9.00
C ASN A 172 -1.49 21.03 -7.72
N ALA A 173 -1.36 19.70 -7.79
CA ALA A 173 -1.63 18.82 -6.69
C ALA A 173 -0.72 19.04 -5.46
N GLN A 174 0.45 19.68 -5.62
CA GLN A 174 1.33 20.03 -4.49
C GLN A 174 0.66 21.01 -3.52
N LYS A 175 -0.20 21.87 -4.04
CA LYS A 175 -0.96 22.88 -3.25
C LYS A 175 -2.34 22.42 -2.81
N SER A 176 -2.73 21.21 -3.16
CA SER A 176 -4.01 20.65 -2.76
C SER A 176 -3.97 20.17 -1.31
N ASP A 177 -4.95 20.56 -0.50
CA ASP A 177 -5.12 20.06 0.87
C ASP A 177 -5.57 18.59 0.90
N ASP A 178 -6.11 18.09 -0.21
CA ASP A 178 -6.60 16.72 -0.35
C ASP A 178 -5.51 15.74 -0.86
N TYR A 179 -4.29 16.23 -1.15
CA TYR A 179 -3.23 15.39 -1.68
C TYR A 179 -2.12 15.14 -0.66
N GLY A 180 -1.88 13.87 -0.35
CA GLY A 180 -0.91 13.44 0.65
C GLY A 180 0.56 13.61 0.23
N ARG A 181 1.46 12.99 1.01
CA ARG A 181 2.91 12.98 0.79
C ARG A 181 3.47 11.55 0.90
N ILE A 182 4.62 11.33 0.32
CA ILE A 182 5.35 10.07 0.47
C ILE A 182 5.90 9.99 1.89
N ILE A 183 5.80 8.82 2.49
CA ILE A 183 6.07 8.64 3.93
C ILE A 183 7.51 9.00 4.35
N HIS A 184 8.51 8.71 3.51
CA HIS A 184 9.91 8.97 3.82
C HIS A 184 10.79 9.03 2.57
N GLU A 185 11.99 9.60 2.73
CA GLU A 185 12.95 9.83 1.64
C GLU A 185 13.38 8.55 0.91
N LYS A 186 13.53 7.42 1.60
CA LYS A 186 13.91 6.14 0.98
C LYS A 186 12.89 5.70 -0.06
N HIS A 187 11.59 5.81 0.27
CA HIS A 187 10.52 5.46 -0.66
C HIS A 187 10.41 6.46 -1.81
N PHE A 188 10.57 7.76 -1.51
CA PHE A 188 10.63 8.80 -2.53
C PHE A 188 11.72 8.51 -3.58
N LYS A 189 12.93 8.16 -3.15
CA LYS A 189 14.04 7.80 -4.05
C LYS A 189 13.75 6.55 -4.90
N LYS A 190 13.04 5.57 -4.34
CA LYS A 190 12.58 4.39 -5.11
C LYS A 190 11.69 4.84 -6.26
N LEU A 191 10.63 5.61 -5.96
CA LEU A 191 9.69 6.10 -6.97
C LEU A 191 10.39 6.99 -8.01
N GLU A 192 11.36 7.79 -7.60
CA GLU A 192 12.17 8.60 -8.52
C GLU A 192 13.02 7.74 -9.45
N ALA A 193 13.59 6.65 -8.96
CA ALA A 193 14.33 5.70 -9.78
C ALA A 193 13.41 4.96 -10.76
N ASP A 194 12.22 4.58 -10.34
CA ASP A 194 11.22 3.89 -11.16
C ASP A 194 10.74 4.73 -12.35
N LEU A 195 10.77 6.07 -12.24
CA LEU A 195 10.41 6.96 -13.35
C LEU A 195 11.51 7.16 -14.39
N LYS A 196 12.74 6.73 -14.15
CA LYS A 196 13.82 6.92 -15.12
C LYS A 196 13.51 6.20 -16.43
N ASN A 197 13.67 6.93 -17.54
CA ASN A 197 13.46 6.42 -18.90
C ASN A 197 12.02 5.95 -19.20
N GLN A 198 11.03 6.39 -18.42
CA GLN A 198 9.63 6.07 -18.67
C GLN A 198 8.96 7.14 -19.56
N LYS A 199 7.98 6.71 -20.36
CA LYS A 199 7.15 7.61 -21.16
C LYS A 199 6.05 8.22 -20.29
N ILE A 200 6.37 9.32 -19.62
CA ILE A 200 5.42 10.08 -18.82
C ILE A 200 4.48 10.83 -19.75
N ILE A 201 3.18 10.61 -19.62
CA ILE A 201 2.15 11.29 -20.40
C ILE A 201 1.39 12.35 -19.59
N TYR A 202 1.46 12.29 -18.26
CA TYR A 202 0.93 13.29 -17.35
C TYR A 202 1.69 13.28 -16.03
N GLY A 203 1.87 14.48 -15.42
CA GLY A 203 2.48 14.62 -14.11
C GLY A 203 4.01 14.53 -14.10
N GLY A 204 4.56 13.77 -13.16
CA GLY A 204 6.03 13.62 -12.99
C GLY A 204 6.67 14.72 -12.15
N SER A 205 5.90 15.71 -11.67
CA SER A 205 6.39 16.74 -10.76
C SER A 205 6.71 16.18 -9.38
N LYS A 206 7.77 16.67 -8.76
CA LYS A 206 8.22 16.18 -7.45
C LYS A 206 8.99 17.24 -6.69
N ASP A 207 8.87 17.21 -5.37
CA ASP A 207 9.64 18.02 -4.44
C ASP A 207 10.11 17.14 -3.26
N LYS A 208 11.42 16.89 -3.24
CA LYS A 208 12.03 16.03 -2.22
C LYS A 208 11.95 16.62 -0.82
N LYS A 209 11.98 17.96 -0.68
CA LYS A 209 11.93 18.61 0.64
C LYS A 209 10.59 18.43 1.31
N GLU A 210 9.51 18.46 0.51
CA GLU A 210 8.14 18.24 0.98
C GLU A 210 7.71 16.77 0.90
N LEU A 211 8.59 15.87 0.43
CA LEU A 211 8.23 14.49 0.08
C LEU A 211 7.03 14.42 -0.89
N TYR A 212 6.85 15.48 -1.68
CA TYR A 212 5.79 15.56 -2.68
C TYR A 212 6.18 14.79 -3.93
N PHE A 213 5.29 13.92 -4.37
CA PHE A 213 5.38 13.20 -5.64
C PHE A 213 4.02 13.29 -6.32
N GLY A 214 3.94 14.03 -7.42
CA GLY A 214 2.66 14.32 -8.10
C GLY A 214 2.03 13.10 -8.75
N PRO A 215 0.71 13.12 -8.95
CA PRO A 215 0.02 12.10 -9.73
C PRO A 215 0.70 11.96 -11.10
N THR A 216 1.09 10.74 -11.44
CA THR A 216 1.90 10.48 -12.64
C THR A 216 1.29 9.33 -13.44
N VAL A 217 1.07 9.54 -14.75
CA VAL A 217 0.55 8.52 -15.66
C VAL A 217 1.63 8.14 -16.67
N ILE A 218 1.86 6.85 -16.82
CA ILE A 218 2.89 6.27 -17.71
C ILE A 218 2.21 5.46 -18.81
N ASP A 219 2.62 5.70 -20.05
CA ASP A 219 2.12 4.95 -21.20
C ASP A 219 3.02 3.77 -21.54
N SER A 220 2.47 2.56 -21.49
CA SER A 220 3.10 1.33 -21.98
C SER A 220 4.57 1.15 -21.50
N PRO A 221 4.83 1.16 -20.18
CA PRO A 221 6.17 0.88 -19.70
C PRO A 221 6.63 -0.52 -20.13
N PRO A 222 7.94 -0.74 -20.32
CA PRO A 222 8.46 -2.06 -20.65
C PRO A 222 8.09 -3.09 -19.58
N MET A 223 7.72 -4.32 -20.01
CA MET A 223 7.32 -5.40 -19.09
C MET A 223 8.40 -5.77 -18.07
N ASN A 224 9.67 -5.61 -18.41
CA ASN A 224 10.80 -5.83 -17.51
C ASN A 224 11.17 -4.63 -16.64
N SER A 225 10.41 -3.53 -16.68
CA SER A 225 10.66 -2.37 -15.82
C SER A 225 10.24 -2.64 -14.37
N SER A 226 10.88 -1.97 -13.42
CA SER A 226 10.50 -2.02 -12.00
C SER A 226 9.05 -1.59 -11.76
N LEU A 227 8.51 -0.67 -12.57
CA LEU A 227 7.10 -0.27 -12.49
C LEU A 227 6.12 -1.42 -12.76
N ILE A 228 6.53 -2.42 -13.52
CA ILE A 228 5.71 -3.58 -13.85
C ILE A 228 6.06 -4.79 -12.99
N GLN A 229 7.33 -5.00 -12.66
CA GLN A 229 7.77 -6.18 -11.92
C GLN A 229 7.57 -6.05 -10.40
N ASP A 230 7.71 -4.85 -9.84
CA ASP A 230 7.60 -4.61 -8.41
C ASP A 230 6.33 -3.82 -8.07
N GLU A 231 5.82 -3.98 -6.85
CA GLU A 231 4.77 -3.12 -6.31
C GLU A 231 5.26 -1.66 -6.26
N ILE A 232 4.49 -0.76 -6.83
CA ILE A 232 4.84 0.67 -6.90
C ILE A 232 4.69 1.33 -5.53
N PHE A 233 3.55 1.13 -4.87
CA PHE A 233 3.17 1.72 -3.59
C PHE A 233 3.29 3.24 -3.57
N GLY A 234 2.89 3.87 -4.68
CA GLY A 234 3.05 5.31 -4.90
C GLY A 234 2.17 5.83 -6.04
N PRO A 235 2.19 7.15 -6.29
CA PRO A 235 1.26 7.83 -7.19
C PRO A 235 1.68 7.76 -8.66
N ILE A 236 2.15 6.61 -9.10
CA ILE A 236 2.52 6.34 -10.50
C ILE A 236 1.56 5.28 -11.05
N LEU A 237 0.87 5.59 -12.13
CA LEU A 237 -0.10 4.72 -12.77
C LEU A 237 0.36 4.30 -14.17
N PRO A 238 0.91 3.11 -14.35
CA PRO A 238 1.16 2.51 -15.66
C PRO A 238 -0.14 2.13 -16.34
N ILE A 239 -0.25 2.40 -17.65
CA ILE A 239 -1.38 2.00 -18.48
C ILE A 239 -0.88 1.15 -19.64
N LEU A 240 -1.25 -0.13 -19.64
CA LEU A 240 -1.00 -1.10 -20.70
C LEU A 240 -2.27 -1.34 -21.48
N SER A 241 -2.16 -1.71 -22.76
CA SER A 241 -3.30 -2.12 -23.56
C SER A 241 -3.30 -3.62 -23.81
N TYR A 242 -4.50 -4.16 -24.08
CA TYR A 242 -4.71 -5.52 -24.53
C TYR A 242 -5.77 -5.55 -25.63
N ASP A 243 -5.73 -6.54 -26.51
CA ASP A 243 -6.73 -6.77 -27.55
C ASP A 243 -7.58 -8.01 -27.26
N THR A 244 -6.98 -9.04 -26.68
CA THR A 244 -7.62 -10.32 -26.35
C THR A 244 -7.48 -10.69 -24.89
N ILE A 245 -8.32 -11.59 -24.40
CA ILE A 245 -8.21 -12.14 -23.04
C ILE A 245 -6.85 -12.84 -22.85
N ASN A 246 -6.33 -13.46 -23.90
CA ASN A 246 -5.01 -14.13 -23.84
C ASN A 246 -3.87 -13.15 -23.54
N ASP A 247 -3.96 -11.91 -24.01
CA ASP A 247 -2.95 -10.88 -23.67
C ASP A 247 -2.96 -10.55 -22.17
N ILE A 248 -4.14 -10.55 -21.54
CA ILE A 248 -4.28 -10.38 -20.10
C ILE A 248 -3.60 -11.53 -19.36
N ASP A 249 -3.85 -12.78 -19.78
CA ASP A 249 -3.25 -13.98 -19.16
C ASP A 249 -1.73 -13.97 -19.27
N ILE A 250 -1.18 -13.51 -20.41
CA ILE A 250 0.25 -13.35 -20.61
C ILE A 250 0.83 -12.37 -19.60
N VAL A 251 0.23 -11.17 -19.44
CA VAL A 251 0.69 -10.16 -18.49
C VAL A 251 0.61 -10.69 -17.06
N LEU A 252 -0.53 -11.26 -16.65
CA LEU A 252 -0.71 -11.77 -15.28
C LEU A 252 0.24 -12.92 -14.95
N THR A 253 0.57 -13.75 -15.93
CA THR A 253 1.51 -14.87 -15.73
C THR A 253 2.95 -14.41 -15.55
N GLN A 254 3.35 -13.32 -16.20
CA GLN A 254 4.70 -12.75 -16.09
C GLN A 254 4.93 -11.99 -14.77
N LEU A 255 3.85 -11.67 -14.02
CA LEU A 255 3.89 -10.87 -12.79
C LEU A 255 3.66 -11.69 -11.51
N LYS A 256 3.96 -12.98 -11.55
CA LYS A 256 3.84 -13.89 -10.40
C LYS A 256 5.05 -13.83 -9.48
#